data_a091eaabb5b446f3b5f9b5aad5257e05
#
_entry.id   a091eaabb5b446f3b5f9b5aad5257e05
#
_cell.length_a   1.000
_cell.length_b   1.000
_cell.length_c   1.000
_cell.angle_alpha   90.00
_cell.angle_beta   90.00
_cell.angle_gamma   90.00
#
_symmetry.space_group_name_H-M   'P 1'
#
loop_
_entity.id
_entity.type
_entity.pdbx_description
1 polymer ?
#
loop_
_entity_poly.entity_id
_entity_poly.type
_entity_poly.pdbx_seq_one_letter_code
_entity_poly.pdbx_strand_id
1 'polypeptide(L)'
;MRLPRYARLLLALASGALLAFSFPNYNFPLFAWPAVGMLVLACFEERPAISLLYGFLHGVTFYLLSVPWIDTVMHQYGNVDPLTAAGILGLLSVTLAVFPAVFAWAIALVSRKLPPGKNALFACVLSPFLWVALEYARTYLILGGFPWNLTGYAATASLGLLQLAAITGIYGLSFLVAAYSSLVVYAILAGRQVVWKAALVTTGALILAGVGGKYLVPAAVPHHVANLVQTDFPQSAEYPANWTQVHMNELTQLERISVSAAQESGEHPSLVVWPEVPAPFSFQDPMFTQLAQQIARESGGDFLVGIVDWRKDATGKWQASNTAVLLDSSGQRTFTYDKTHLVPFGEFVPYRRWLTFAGKLTADIGDFTPGSSFNVGKLPGGKFGVFICYEAIFPAEVREFTLHGAQLLINISNDGWFGRSAAPAQHLMMARVRAVENRRWLLRDTNNGFTASVDPYGRIVSEIPTDVRTELSAPYDFRQGLTPYVRFGDWFARLCILASFAFIILAFAQRQPQAAGKRKGSKSNG
;
A
#
# COMPACT_ATOMS: atom_id res chain seq x y z
N MET A 1 31.38 -19.00 -7.94
CA MET A 1 31.02 -18.48 -9.29
C MET A 1 31.29 -16.98 -9.29
N ARG A 2 32.28 -16.51 -10.06
CA ARG A 2 32.57 -15.06 -10.16
C ARG A 2 31.92 -14.52 -11.43
N LEU A 3 30.80 -13.83 -11.27
CA LEU A 3 30.16 -13.14 -12.38
C LEU A 3 30.99 -11.89 -12.79
N PRO A 4 31.11 -11.60 -14.08
CA PRO A 4 31.74 -10.35 -14.53
C PRO A 4 30.85 -9.15 -14.15
N ARG A 5 31.45 -7.97 -14.03
CA ARG A 5 30.71 -6.77 -13.55
C ARG A 5 29.50 -6.39 -14.41
N TYR A 6 29.61 -6.52 -15.73
CA TYR A 6 28.49 -6.24 -16.62
C TYR A 6 27.30 -7.17 -16.36
N ALA A 7 27.55 -8.47 -16.09
CA ALA A 7 26.47 -9.41 -15.76
C ALA A 7 25.82 -9.09 -14.41
N ARG A 8 26.59 -8.62 -13.41
CA ARG A 8 26.06 -8.16 -12.13
C ARG A 8 25.20 -6.91 -12.28
N LEU A 9 25.63 -5.96 -13.11
CA LEU A 9 24.85 -4.78 -13.45
C LEU A 9 23.52 -5.16 -14.12
N LEU A 10 23.56 -6.04 -15.11
CA LEU A 10 22.34 -6.53 -15.79
C LEU A 10 21.39 -7.25 -14.83
N LEU A 11 21.94 -8.06 -13.89
CA LEU A 11 21.13 -8.70 -12.84
C LEU A 11 20.45 -7.68 -11.93
N ALA A 12 21.12 -6.61 -11.55
CA ALA A 12 20.57 -5.56 -10.71
C ALA A 12 19.44 -4.80 -11.43
N LEU A 13 19.64 -4.40 -12.67
CA LEU A 13 18.61 -3.75 -13.49
C LEU A 13 17.42 -4.67 -13.74
N ALA A 14 17.66 -5.92 -14.14
CA ALA A 14 16.63 -6.93 -14.36
C ALA A 14 15.85 -7.24 -13.07
N SER A 15 16.51 -7.27 -11.92
CA SER A 15 15.89 -7.44 -10.61
C SER A 15 14.87 -6.33 -10.33
N GLY A 16 15.21 -5.06 -10.57
CA GLY A 16 14.29 -3.93 -10.41
C GLY A 16 13.12 -3.99 -11.39
N ALA A 17 13.39 -4.31 -12.65
CA ALA A 17 12.36 -4.42 -13.68
C ALA A 17 11.39 -5.59 -13.40
N LEU A 18 11.88 -6.78 -13.04
CA LEU A 18 11.03 -7.93 -12.71
C LEU A 18 10.16 -7.64 -11.49
N LEU A 19 10.70 -6.96 -10.48
CA LEU A 19 9.90 -6.56 -9.33
C LEU A 19 8.80 -5.57 -9.75
N ALA A 20 9.07 -4.60 -10.61
CA ALA A 20 8.06 -3.68 -11.12
C ALA A 20 6.98 -4.40 -11.93
N PHE A 21 7.37 -5.34 -12.79
CA PHE A 21 6.46 -6.11 -13.63
C PHE A 21 5.55 -7.05 -12.82
N SER A 22 5.84 -7.29 -11.55
CA SER A 22 4.99 -8.11 -10.68
C SER A 22 3.73 -7.41 -10.18
N PHE A 23 3.61 -6.09 -10.39
CA PHE A 23 2.47 -5.28 -9.96
C PHE A 23 1.55 -4.91 -11.14
N PRO A 24 0.30 -4.48 -10.89
CA PRO A 24 -0.46 -3.75 -11.87
C PRO A 24 0.33 -2.48 -12.31
N ASN A 25 0.43 -2.23 -13.53
CA ASN A 25 -0.21 -2.50 -14.79
C ASN A 25 0.22 -3.82 -15.50
N TYR A 26 1.37 -4.39 -15.15
CA TYR A 26 1.93 -5.54 -15.88
C TYR A 26 1.32 -6.89 -15.45
N ASN A 27 1.05 -7.07 -14.15
CA ASN A 27 0.37 -8.24 -13.57
C ASN A 27 1.09 -9.60 -13.76
N PHE A 28 2.44 -9.63 -13.62
CA PHE A 28 3.23 -10.87 -13.60
C PHE A 28 3.73 -11.19 -12.18
N PRO A 29 2.88 -11.56 -11.22
CA PRO A 29 3.24 -11.66 -9.80
C PRO A 29 4.37 -12.68 -9.51
N LEU A 30 4.57 -13.65 -10.41
CA LEU A 30 5.67 -14.60 -10.29
C LEU A 30 7.05 -13.97 -10.45
N PHE A 31 7.17 -12.83 -11.09
CA PHE A 31 8.46 -12.15 -11.30
C PHE A 31 9.07 -11.57 -10.01
N ALA A 32 8.26 -11.33 -8.98
CA ALA A 32 8.78 -10.91 -7.69
C ALA A 32 9.66 -11.99 -7.01
N TRP A 33 9.35 -13.26 -7.25
CA TRP A 33 10.01 -14.38 -6.56
C TRP A 33 11.50 -14.53 -6.86
N PRO A 34 12.03 -14.31 -8.08
CA PRO A 34 13.46 -14.26 -8.32
C PRO A 34 14.09 -12.87 -8.04
N ALA A 35 13.31 -11.79 -8.02
CA ALA A 35 13.82 -10.42 -8.07
C ALA A 35 14.83 -10.11 -6.95
N VAL A 36 14.45 -10.27 -5.68
CA VAL A 36 15.33 -9.97 -4.54
C VAL A 36 16.60 -10.82 -4.58
N GLY A 37 16.49 -12.11 -4.93
CA GLY A 37 17.64 -13.01 -5.06
C GLY A 37 18.62 -12.59 -6.18
N MET A 38 18.11 -12.09 -7.29
CA MET A 38 18.97 -11.57 -8.36
C MET A 38 19.82 -10.40 -7.88
N LEU A 39 19.26 -9.51 -7.06
CA LEU A 39 20.03 -8.43 -6.44
C LEU A 39 21.06 -8.97 -5.44
N VAL A 40 20.68 -9.95 -4.60
CA VAL A 40 21.62 -10.63 -3.69
C VAL A 40 22.78 -11.25 -4.48
N LEU A 41 22.50 -11.95 -5.56
CA LEU A 41 23.51 -12.57 -6.42
C LEU A 41 24.43 -11.53 -7.08
N ALA A 42 23.89 -10.40 -7.52
CA ALA A 42 24.67 -9.30 -8.08
C ALA A 42 25.66 -8.71 -7.08
N CYS A 43 25.27 -8.65 -5.79
CA CYS A 43 26.04 -8.01 -4.72
C CYS A 43 26.96 -8.98 -3.97
N PHE A 44 26.76 -10.30 -4.11
CA PHE A 44 27.53 -11.30 -3.38
C PHE A 44 29.04 -11.21 -3.66
N GLU A 45 29.84 -11.04 -2.60
CA GLU A 45 31.31 -10.84 -2.64
C GLU A 45 31.79 -9.66 -3.52
N GLU A 46 30.90 -8.75 -3.93
CA GLU A 46 31.31 -7.54 -4.65
C GLU A 46 31.78 -6.45 -3.66
N ARG A 47 32.44 -5.42 -4.14
CA ARG A 47 32.83 -4.25 -3.33
C ARG A 47 31.60 -3.52 -2.82
N PRO A 48 31.49 -3.19 -1.51
CA PRO A 48 30.30 -2.54 -0.96
C PRO A 48 29.89 -1.25 -1.68
N ALA A 49 30.84 -0.41 -2.11
CA ALA A 49 30.55 0.81 -2.87
C ALA A 49 29.93 0.52 -4.26
N ILE A 50 30.36 -0.57 -4.93
CA ILE A 50 29.80 -0.98 -6.22
C ILE A 50 28.42 -1.60 -6.01
N SER A 51 28.24 -2.39 -4.95
CA SER A 51 26.95 -2.98 -4.60
C SER A 51 25.92 -1.92 -4.21
N LEU A 52 26.33 -0.85 -3.53
CA LEU A 52 25.46 0.30 -3.27
C LEU A 52 24.91 0.88 -4.58
N LEU A 53 25.77 1.02 -5.62
CA LEU A 53 25.33 1.46 -6.95
C LEU A 53 24.36 0.45 -7.59
N TYR A 54 24.61 -0.86 -7.46
CA TYR A 54 23.71 -1.88 -8.00
C TYR A 54 22.33 -1.83 -7.33
N GLY A 55 22.27 -1.70 -6.01
CA GLY A 55 21.02 -1.53 -5.28
C GLY A 55 20.30 -0.22 -5.63
N PHE A 56 21.07 0.85 -5.82
CA PHE A 56 20.53 2.14 -6.27
C PHE A 56 19.88 2.03 -7.66
N LEU A 57 20.57 1.42 -8.61
CA LEU A 57 20.06 1.20 -9.97
C LEU A 57 18.84 0.27 -10.00
N HIS A 58 18.85 -0.81 -9.18
CA HIS A 58 17.66 -1.62 -8.96
C HIS A 58 16.47 -0.76 -8.52
N GLY A 59 16.67 0.08 -7.50
CA GLY A 59 15.60 0.92 -6.94
C GLY A 59 15.09 1.94 -7.95
N VAL A 60 15.98 2.67 -8.63
CA VAL A 60 15.59 3.63 -9.68
C VAL A 60 14.77 2.93 -10.77
N THR A 61 15.26 1.76 -11.27
CA THR A 61 14.53 0.97 -12.27
C THR A 61 13.16 0.54 -11.77
N PHE A 62 13.09 0.06 -10.52
CA PHE A 62 11.84 -0.39 -9.92
C PHE A 62 10.81 0.75 -9.82
N TYR A 63 11.19 1.91 -9.29
CA TYR A 63 10.23 3.00 -9.07
C TYR A 63 9.82 3.68 -10.37
N LEU A 64 10.74 3.92 -11.29
CA LEU A 64 10.39 4.48 -12.60
C LEU A 64 9.39 3.61 -13.37
N LEU A 65 9.46 2.29 -13.23
CA LEU A 65 8.55 1.36 -13.92
C LEU A 65 7.27 1.07 -13.13
N SER A 66 7.30 1.12 -11.79
CA SER A 66 6.14 0.72 -10.97
C SER A 66 5.18 1.85 -10.64
N VAL A 67 5.66 3.13 -10.61
CA VAL A 67 4.84 4.30 -10.27
C VAL A 67 4.93 5.45 -11.29
N PRO A 68 4.97 5.19 -12.62
CA PRO A 68 5.03 6.24 -13.64
C PRO A 68 3.81 7.14 -13.64
N TRP A 69 2.71 6.69 -13.02
CA TRP A 69 1.47 7.45 -12.88
C TRP A 69 1.66 8.76 -12.09
N ILE A 70 2.71 8.88 -11.28
CA ILE A 70 3.02 10.14 -10.57
C ILE A 70 3.32 11.27 -11.55
N ASP A 71 4.05 10.99 -12.62
CA ASP A 71 4.28 11.96 -13.71
C ASP A 71 2.94 12.43 -14.34
N THR A 72 2.05 11.47 -14.64
CA THR A 72 0.71 11.76 -15.18
C THR A 72 -0.11 12.64 -14.24
N VAL A 73 -0.14 12.33 -12.94
CA VAL A 73 -0.85 13.12 -11.92
C VAL A 73 -0.33 14.56 -11.86
N MET A 74 1.00 14.73 -11.81
CA MET A 74 1.63 16.05 -11.72
C MET A 74 1.37 16.88 -12.98
N HIS A 75 1.43 16.26 -14.16
CA HIS A 75 1.19 16.95 -15.41
C HIS A 75 -0.29 17.25 -15.65
N GLN A 76 -1.16 16.25 -15.49
CA GLN A 76 -2.58 16.35 -15.85
C GLN A 76 -3.40 17.16 -14.84
N TYR A 77 -3.14 17.02 -13.56
CA TYR A 77 -3.93 17.64 -12.48
C TYR A 77 -3.15 18.70 -11.69
N GLY A 78 -1.83 18.60 -11.62
CA GLY A 78 -0.98 19.58 -10.95
C GLY A 78 -0.58 20.77 -11.83
N ASN A 79 -1.02 20.81 -13.08
CA ASN A 79 -0.65 21.85 -14.07
C ASN A 79 0.87 22.08 -14.16
N VAL A 80 1.66 21.02 -13.94
CA VAL A 80 3.12 21.01 -13.99
C VAL A 80 3.57 20.69 -15.40
N ASP A 81 4.57 21.41 -15.92
CA ASP A 81 5.12 21.06 -17.25
C ASP A 81 5.73 19.66 -17.28
N PRO A 82 5.74 18.97 -18.44
CA PRO A 82 6.16 17.55 -18.54
C PRO A 82 7.58 17.29 -18.06
N LEU A 83 8.52 18.21 -18.27
CA LEU A 83 9.90 18.03 -17.86
C LEU A 83 10.05 18.08 -16.33
N THR A 84 9.35 19.03 -15.71
CA THR A 84 9.30 19.14 -14.24
C THR A 84 8.58 17.94 -13.62
N ALA A 85 7.47 17.48 -14.19
CA ALA A 85 6.75 16.28 -13.73
C ALA A 85 7.64 15.04 -13.78
N ALA A 86 8.33 14.79 -14.90
CA ALA A 86 9.31 13.72 -15.02
C ALA A 86 10.48 13.87 -14.04
N GLY A 87 10.92 15.11 -13.78
CA GLY A 87 11.93 15.42 -12.76
C GLY A 87 11.47 15.07 -11.35
N ILE A 88 10.21 15.31 -10.98
CA ILE A 88 9.62 14.95 -9.70
C ILE A 88 9.58 13.42 -9.54
N LEU A 89 9.12 12.69 -10.56
CA LEU A 89 9.16 11.22 -10.56
C LEU A 89 10.59 10.69 -10.43
N GLY A 90 11.53 11.30 -11.15
CA GLY A 90 12.96 10.97 -11.05
C GLY A 90 13.51 11.19 -9.64
N LEU A 91 13.23 12.34 -9.03
CA LEU A 91 13.65 12.69 -7.67
C LEU A 91 13.07 11.73 -6.63
N LEU A 92 11.78 11.40 -6.73
CA LEU A 92 11.15 10.39 -5.87
C LEU A 92 11.82 9.02 -6.03
N SER A 93 12.05 8.59 -7.29
CA SER A 93 12.69 7.31 -7.58
C SER A 93 14.11 7.22 -7.01
N VAL A 94 14.90 8.28 -7.14
CA VAL A 94 16.25 8.40 -6.57
C VAL A 94 16.19 8.36 -5.03
N THR A 95 15.27 9.09 -4.43
CA THR A 95 15.10 9.14 -2.97
C THR A 95 14.74 7.76 -2.41
N LEU A 96 13.78 7.08 -3.03
CA LEU A 96 13.35 5.75 -2.60
C LEU A 96 14.40 4.66 -2.91
N ALA A 97 15.24 4.84 -3.93
CA ALA A 97 16.31 3.91 -4.28
C ALA A 97 17.41 3.80 -3.21
N VAL A 98 17.45 4.70 -2.23
CA VAL A 98 18.36 4.61 -1.08
C VAL A 98 18.13 3.32 -0.28
N PHE A 99 16.89 2.85 -0.14
CA PHE A 99 16.59 1.63 0.62
C PHE A 99 17.20 0.37 -0.01
N PRO A 100 16.96 0.03 -1.29
CA PRO A 100 17.64 -1.11 -1.90
C PRO A 100 19.15 -0.88 -2.09
N ALA A 101 19.64 0.36 -2.14
CA ALA A 101 21.07 0.64 -2.13
C ALA A 101 21.73 0.22 -0.81
N VAL A 102 21.11 0.57 0.33
CA VAL A 102 21.56 0.16 1.68
C VAL A 102 21.49 -1.36 1.82
N PHE A 103 20.41 -1.99 1.32
CA PHE A 103 20.31 -3.45 1.29
C PHE A 103 21.52 -4.09 0.57
N ALA A 104 21.77 -3.67 -0.65
CA ALA A 104 22.83 -4.21 -1.48
C ALA A 104 24.24 -4.00 -0.87
N TRP A 105 24.47 -2.81 -0.30
CA TRP A 105 25.68 -2.48 0.44
C TRP A 105 25.90 -3.43 1.61
N ALA A 106 24.89 -3.68 2.43
CA ALA A 106 24.99 -4.53 3.61
C ALA A 106 25.21 -6.00 3.25
N ILE A 107 24.52 -6.53 2.22
CA ILE A 107 24.74 -7.88 1.70
C ILE A 107 26.18 -8.06 1.23
N ALA A 108 26.73 -7.12 0.47
CA ALA A 108 28.11 -7.14 0.02
C ALA A 108 29.09 -7.09 1.20
N LEU A 109 28.82 -6.25 2.19
CA LEU A 109 29.67 -6.09 3.36
C LEU A 109 29.76 -7.40 4.15
N VAL A 110 28.63 -8.04 4.45
CA VAL A 110 28.55 -9.30 5.20
C VAL A 110 29.17 -10.44 4.40
N SER A 111 28.87 -10.58 3.11
CA SER A 111 29.41 -11.65 2.28
C SER A 111 30.93 -11.58 2.10
N ARG A 112 31.54 -10.41 2.17
CA ARG A 112 33.01 -10.22 2.10
C ARG A 112 33.71 -10.39 3.45
N LYS A 113 33.01 -10.09 4.54
CA LYS A 113 33.60 -10.16 5.89
C LYS A 113 33.76 -11.60 6.37
N LEU A 114 32.90 -12.49 5.94
CA LEU A 114 32.85 -13.87 6.40
C LEU A 114 33.72 -14.81 5.54
N PRO A 115 34.26 -15.89 6.13
CA PRO A 115 35.06 -16.85 5.37
C PRO A 115 34.17 -17.65 4.39
N PRO A 116 34.76 -18.19 3.31
CA PRO A 116 34.08 -19.08 2.38
C PRO A 116 33.34 -20.22 3.11
N GLY A 117 32.14 -20.54 2.65
CA GLY A 117 31.25 -21.53 3.26
C GLY A 117 30.27 -20.96 4.29
N LYS A 118 30.61 -19.88 5.01
CA LYS A 118 29.68 -19.17 5.89
C LYS A 118 29.09 -17.92 5.22
N ASN A 119 29.83 -17.28 4.34
CA ASN A 119 29.47 -16.04 3.69
C ASN A 119 28.15 -16.13 2.89
N ALA A 120 27.95 -17.17 2.09
CA ALA A 120 26.71 -17.40 1.34
C ALA A 120 25.52 -17.63 2.27
N LEU A 121 25.68 -18.49 3.29
CA LEU A 121 24.62 -18.75 4.26
C LEU A 121 24.18 -17.46 4.97
N PHE A 122 25.13 -16.72 5.53
CA PHE A 122 24.82 -15.51 6.28
C PHE A 122 24.20 -14.41 5.40
N ALA A 123 24.71 -14.21 4.20
CA ALA A 123 24.14 -13.22 3.26
C ALA A 123 22.71 -13.58 2.86
N CYS A 124 22.45 -14.87 2.57
CA CYS A 124 21.12 -15.33 2.17
C CYS A 124 20.13 -15.38 3.35
N VAL A 125 20.58 -15.68 4.56
CA VAL A 125 19.73 -15.65 5.76
C VAL A 125 19.42 -14.21 6.18
N LEU A 126 20.40 -13.31 6.15
CA LEU A 126 20.20 -11.88 6.45
C LEU A 126 19.21 -11.22 5.47
N SER A 127 19.27 -11.60 4.19
CA SER A 127 18.54 -10.95 3.10
C SER A 127 17.06 -10.72 3.39
N PRO A 128 16.21 -11.71 3.74
CA PRO A 128 14.78 -11.49 3.95
C PRO A 128 14.50 -10.58 5.15
N PHE A 129 15.27 -10.67 6.21
CA PHE A 129 15.10 -9.80 7.39
C PHE A 129 15.44 -8.36 7.05
N LEU A 130 16.56 -8.14 6.38
CA LEU A 130 17.01 -6.80 6.02
C LEU A 130 16.10 -6.17 4.96
N TRP A 131 15.60 -6.95 4.00
CA TRP A 131 14.65 -6.47 3.00
C TRP A 131 13.39 -5.91 3.67
N VAL A 132 12.78 -6.69 4.56
CA VAL A 132 11.59 -6.27 5.31
C VAL A 132 11.89 -5.09 6.22
N ALA A 133 13.04 -5.07 6.90
CA ALA A 133 13.43 -3.94 7.76
C ALA A 133 13.50 -2.62 6.96
N LEU A 134 14.00 -2.67 5.72
CA LEU A 134 14.12 -1.50 4.85
C LEU A 134 12.77 -1.12 4.21
N GLU A 135 11.90 -2.08 3.86
CA GLU A 135 10.52 -1.79 3.46
C GLU A 135 9.74 -1.12 4.60
N TYR A 136 9.91 -1.60 5.82
CA TYR A 136 9.29 -0.98 7.00
C TYR A 136 9.82 0.44 7.23
N ALA A 137 11.13 0.65 7.11
CA ALA A 137 11.73 1.98 7.20
C ALA A 137 11.17 2.93 6.12
N ARG A 138 11.00 2.44 4.88
CA ARG A 138 10.39 3.20 3.77
C ARG A 138 8.93 3.60 4.07
N THR A 139 8.22 2.80 4.83
CA THR A 139 6.81 3.07 5.20
C THR A 139 6.68 4.31 6.09
N TYR A 140 7.73 4.72 6.83
CA TYR A 140 7.59 5.78 7.83
C TYR A 140 8.62 6.92 7.74
N LEU A 141 9.80 6.69 7.13
CA LEU A 141 10.92 7.64 7.31
C LEU A 141 10.94 8.83 6.34
N ILE A 142 10.37 8.72 5.15
CA ILE A 142 10.51 9.76 4.10
C ILE A 142 9.15 10.36 3.81
N LEU A 143 8.99 11.67 3.99
CA LEU A 143 7.79 12.45 3.64
C LEU A 143 6.47 11.88 4.23
N GLY A 144 6.51 11.32 5.44
CA GLY A 144 5.36 10.62 6.04
C GLY A 144 5.27 9.14 5.67
N GLY A 145 6.10 8.69 4.73
CA GLY A 145 6.17 7.30 4.28
C GLY A 145 5.60 7.07 2.88
N PHE A 146 6.12 6.03 2.23
CA PHE A 146 5.64 5.59 0.92
C PHE A 146 5.63 4.06 0.83
N PRO A 147 4.66 3.37 1.47
CA PRO A 147 4.54 1.91 1.44
C PRO A 147 3.93 1.37 0.13
N TRP A 148 3.96 2.13 -0.95
CA TRP A 148 3.41 1.74 -2.25
C TRP A 148 4.21 0.57 -2.83
N ASN A 149 3.51 -0.48 -3.30
CA ASN A 149 4.12 -1.66 -3.93
C ASN A 149 5.24 -2.31 -3.09
N LEU A 150 4.97 -2.61 -1.78
CA LEU A 150 5.84 -3.51 -1.02
C LEU A 150 5.89 -4.88 -1.69
N THR A 151 7.03 -5.55 -1.67
CA THR A 151 7.24 -6.84 -2.36
C THR A 151 6.17 -7.89 -2.03
N GLY A 152 5.66 -7.88 -0.81
CA GLY A 152 4.61 -8.78 -0.35
C GLY A 152 3.29 -8.67 -1.12
N TYR A 153 2.99 -7.51 -1.71
CA TYR A 153 1.76 -7.36 -2.49
C TYR A 153 1.74 -8.25 -3.74
N ALA A 154 2.90 -8.60 -4.32
CA ALA A 154 2.95 -9.56 -5.43
C ALA A 154 2.46 -10.97 -5.01
N ALA A 155 2.66 -11.38 -3.76
CA ALA A 155 2.19 -12.68 -3.26
C ALA A 155 0.67 -12.71 -3.01
N THR A 156 -0.01 -11.55 -3.00
CA THR A 156 -1.46 -11.46 -2.76
C THR A 156 -2.31 -11.99 -3.91
N ALA A 157 -1.72 -12.23 -5.07
CA ALA A 157 -2.37 -12.95 -6.17
C ALA A 157 -2.83 -14.36 -5.75
N SER A 158 -2.16 -14.96 -4.75
CA SER A 158 -2.56 -16.22 -4.13
C SER A 158 -3.40 -15.97 -2.88
N LEU A 159 -4.66 -16.41 -2.91
CA LEU A 159 -5.57 -16.28 -1.77
C LEU A 159 -5.05 -17.03 -0.53
N GLY A 160 -4.38 -18.18 -0.72
CA GLY A 160 -3.82 -18.97 0.38
C GLY A 160 -2.65 -18.26 1.05
N LEU A 161 -1.72 -17.73 0.28
CA LEU A 161 -0.58 -16.99 0.82
C LEU A 161 -1.01 -15.67 1.48
N LEU A 162 -2.01 -15.01 0.92
CA LEU A 162 -2.57 -13.76 1.45
C LEU A 162 -3.01 -13.91 2.91
N GLN A 163 -3.43 -15.13 3.35
CA GLN A 163 -3.88 -15.36 4.73
C GLN A 163 -2.79 -15.11 5.78
N LEU A 164 -1.51 -15.17 5.39
CA LEU A 164 -0.39 -14.86 6.27
C LEU A 164 -0.45 -13.40 6.78
N ALA A 165 -1.06 -12.50 6.02
CA ALA A 165 -1.21 -11.10 6.41
C ALA A 165 -2.02 -10.92 7.71
N ALA A 166 -2.94 -11.83 8.04
CA ALA A 166 -3.68 -11.78 9.31
C ALA A 166 -2.78 -12.04 10.53
N ILE A 167 -1.58 -12.61 10.33
CA ILE A 167 -0.63 -12.93 11.41
C ILE A 167 0.48 -11.89 11.48
N THR A 168 1.09 -11.58 10.35
CA THR A 168 2.35 -10.82 10.25
C THR A 168 2.19 -9.46 9.57
N GLY A 169 0.98 -9.10 9.13
CA GLY A 169 0.76 -8.02 8.19
C GLY A 169 1.38 -8.31 6.81
N ILE A 170 1.37 -7.32 5.95
CA ILE A 170 1.97 -7.40 4.60
C ILE A 170 3.47 -7.75 4.64
N TYR A 171 4.16 -7.42 5.73
CA TYR A 171 5.59 -7.62 5.88
C TYR A 171 6.00 -9.10 5.93
N GLY A 172 5.12 -9.99 6.42
CA GLY A 172 5.38 -11.43 6.35
C GLY A 172 5.33 -11.98 4.93
N LEU A 173 4.49 -11.43 4.08
CA LEU A 173 4.46 -11.76 2.65
C LEU A 173 5.73 -11.27 1.94
N SER A 174 6.20 -10.05 2.24
CA SER A 174 7.49 -9.55 1.74
C SER A 174 8.65 -10.46 2.17
N PHE A 175 8.64 -10.87 3.44
CA PHE A 175 9.62 -11.82 3.96
C PHE A 175 9.58 -13.15 3.21
N LEU A 176 8.41 -13.70 2.98
CA LEU A 176 8.23 -14.99 2.30
C LEU A 176 8.82 -14.96 0.89
N VAL A 177 8.54 -13.91 0.11
CA VAL A 177 9.08 -13.73 -1.24
C VAL A 177 10.61 -13.59 -1.21
N ALA A 178 11.13 -12.73 -0.33
CA ALA A 178 12.57 -12.52 -0.20
C ALA A 178 13.30 -13.76 0.33
N ALA A 179 12.72 -14.51 1.28
CA ALA A 179 13.29 -15.73 1.84
C ALA A 179 13.38 -16.86 0.82
N TYR A 180 12.31 -17.07 0.04
CA TYR A 180 12.33 -18.05 -1.06
C TYR A 180 13.39 -17.68 -2.10
N SER A 181 13.40 -16.42 -2.54
CA SER A 181 14.39 -15.89 -3.47
C SER A 181 15.83 -16.14 -2.99
N SER A 182 16.08 -15.88 -1.71
CA SER A 182 17.39 -16.08 -1.07
C SER A 182 17.75 -17.57 -0.91
N LEU A 183 16.78 -18.45 -0.67
CA LEU A 183 16.99 -19.90 -0.62
C LEU A 183 17.47 -20.43 -1.97
N VAL A 184 16.87 -19.98 -3.07
CA VAL A 184 17.31 -20.34 -4.43
C VAL A 184 18.73 -19.85 -4.69
N VAL A 185 19.06 -18.61 -4.32
CA VAL A 185 20.42 -18.08 -4.44
C VAL A 185 21.42 -18.90 -3.59
N TYR A 186 21.03 -19.26 -2.37
CA TYR A 186 21.88 -20.11 -1.53
C TYR A 186 22.10 -21.48 -2.16
N ALA A 187 21.08 -22.09 -2.79
CA ALA A 187 21.24 -23.35 -3.50
C ALA A 187 22.24 -23.23 -4.67
N ILE A 188 22.21 -22.14 -5.41
CA ILE A 188 23.17 -21.83 -6.49
C ILE A 188 24.59 -21.67 -5.94
N LEU A 189 24.77 -20.88 -4.88
CA LEU A 189 26.09 -20.55 -4.32
C LEU A 189 26.73 -21.72 -3.58
N ALA A 190 25.92 -22.52 -2.84
CA ALA A 190 26.41 -23.65 -2.09
C ALA A 190 26.68 -24.88 -2.96
N GLY A 191 25.98 -25.04 -4.08
CA GLY A 191 26.11 -26.19 -4.99
C GLY A 191 25.76 -27.54 -4.37
N ARG A 192 25.12 -27.55 -3.18
CA ARG A 192 24.83 -28.78 -2.44
C ARG A 192 23.47 -29.36 -2.82
N GLN A 193 23.44 -30.63 -3.18
CA GLN A 193 22.22 -31.33 -3.58
C GLN A 193 21.09 -31.26 -2.51
N VAL A 194 21.46 -31.27 -1.23
CA VAL A 194 20.49 -31.14 -0.11
C VAL A 194 19.78 -29.79 -0.13
N VAL A 195 20.48 -28.70 -0.47
CA VAL A 195 19.88 -27.35 -0.53
C VAL A 195 18.92 -27.22 -1.72
N TRP A 196 19.27 -27.83 -2.87
CA TRP A 196 18.37 -27.91 -4.01
C TRP A 196 17.10 -28.70 -3.71
N LYS A 197 17.21 -29.84 -2.98
CA LYS A 197 16.05 -30.59 -2.50
C LYS A 197 15.17 -29.71 -1.60
N ALA A 198 15.77 -28.96 -0.67
CA ALA A 198 15.02 -28.04 0.20
C ALA A 198 14.32 -26.95 -0.63
N ALA A 199 14.98 -26.35 -1.62
CA ALA A 199 14.36 -25.36 -2.50
C ALA A 199 13.16 -25.95 -3.28
N LEU A 200 13.31 -27.16 -3.84
CA LEU A 200 12.22 -27.85 -4.55
C LEU A 200 11.03 -28.18 -3.62
N VAL A 201 11.28 -28.67 -2.42
CA VAL A 201 10.23 -28.94 -1.41
C VAL A 201 9.51 -27.66 -1.04
N THR A 202 10.25 -26.55 -0.81
CA THR A 202 9.66 -25.26 -0.51
C THR A 202 8.82 -24.75 -1.70
N THR A 203 9.29 -24.90 -2.93
CA THR A 203 8.51 -24.57 -4.13
C THR A 203 7.20 -25.35 -4.16
N GLY A 204 7.25 -26.66 -3.95
CA GLY A 204 6.06 -27.50 -3.89
C GLY A 204 5.08 -27.06 -2.79
N ALA A 205 5.58 -26.73 -1.59
CA ALA A 205 4.76 -26.24 -0.49
C ALA A 205 4.10 -24.88 -0.81
N LEU A 206 4.83 -23.96 -1.46
CA LEU A 206 4.28 -22.65 -1.89
C LEU A 206 3.21 -22.82 -2.97
N ILE A 207 3.42 -23.73 -3.93
CA ILE A 207 2.42 -24.05 -4.94
C ILE A 207 1.17 -24.64 -4.29
N LEU A 208 1.34 -25.59 -3.38
CA LEU A 208 0.22 -26.21 -2.65
C LEU A 208 -0.54 -25.18 -1.81
N ALA A 209 0.17 -24.32 -1.08
CA ALA A 209 -0.46 -23.22 -0.33
C ALA A 209 -1.16 -22.22 -1.27
N GLY A 210 -0.55 -21.92 -2.41
CA GLY A 210 -1.10 -21.01 -3.39
C GLY A 210 -2.36 -21.55 -4.09
N VAL A 211 -2.28 -22.75 -4.63
CA VAL A 211 -3.39 -23.39 -5.36
C VAL A 211 -4.45 -23.93 -4.39
N GLY A 212 -4.02 -24.59 -3.31
CA GLY A 212 -4.91 -25.15 -2.29
C GLY A 212 -5.67 -24.09 -1.51
N GLY A 213 -5.10 -22.91 -1.35
CA GLY A 213 -5.69 -21.85 -0.55
C GLY A 213 -7.09 -21.43 -0.98
N LYS A 214 -7.39 -21.43 -2.29
CA LYS A 214 -8.74 -21.11 -2.77
C LYS A 214 -9.82 -22.10 -2.29
N TYR A 215 -9.43 -23.34 -1.96
CA TYR A 215 -10.33 -24.39 -1.46
C TYR A 215 -10.37 -24.45 0.07
N LEU A 216 -9.26 -24.12 0.74
CA LEU A 216 -9.10 -24.22 2.18
C LEU A 216 -9.53 -22.94 2.91
N VAL A 217 -9.47 -21.79 2.25
CA VAL A 217 -9.93 -20.54 2.84
C VAL A 217 -11.46 -20.50 2.85
N PRO A 218 -12.11 -20.41 4.03
CA PRO A 218 -13.56 -20.45 4.14
C PRO A 218 -14.22 -19.29 3.37
N ALA A 219 -15.40 -19.52 2.84
CA ALA A 219 -16.23 -18.44 2.31
C ALA A 219 -16.84 -17.64 3.47
N ALA A 220 -16.85 -16.32 3.34
CA ALA A 220 -17.59 -15.46 4.25
C ALA A 220 -19.04 -15.35 3.75
N VAL A 221 -20.00 -15.49 4.66
CA VAL A 221 -21.43 -15.35 4.34
C VAL A 221 -21.83 -13.93 4.71
N PRO A 222 -22.31 -13.11 3.77
CA PRO A 222 -22.85 -11.79 4.06
C PRO A 222 -24.30 -11.89 4.56
N HIS A 223 -24.68 -10.96 5.46
CA HIS A 223 -26.05 -10.83 5.95
C HIS A 223 -26.63 -9.43 5.71
N HIS A 224 -25.83 -8.54 5.14
CA HIS A 224 -26.20 -7.16 4.85
C HIS A 224 -25.80 -6.79 3.43
N VAL A 225 -26.46 -5.79 2.87
CA VAL A 225 -26.15 -5.19 1.58
C VAL A 225 -26.01 -3.68 1.77
N ALA A 226 -24.94 -3.11 1.23
CA ALA A 226 -24.76 -1.67 1.08
C ALA A 226 -24.91 -1.29 -0.40
N ASN A 227 -25.35 -0.06 -0.64
CA ASN A 227 -25.34 0.53 -1.97
C ASN A 227 -24.13 1.47 -2.09
N LEU A 228 -23.12 1.08 -2.87
CA LEU A 228 -21.94 1.89 -3.17
C LEU A 228 -22.15 2.61 -4.50
N VAL A 229 -22.08 3.93 -4.48
CA VAL A 229 -22.42 4.76 -5.65
C VAL A 229 -21.17 5.37 -6.26
N GLN A 230 -20.73 4.79 -7.38
CA GLN A 230 -19.63 5.35 -8.18
C GLN A 230 -20.13 6.59 -8.92
N THR A 231 -19.66 7.76 -8.50
CA THR A 231 -20.23 9.05 -8.95
C THR A 231 -19.72 9.50 -10.32
N ASP A 232 -18.54 9.08 -10.71
CA ASP A 232 -17.88 9.38 -12.00
C ASP A 232 -17.92 10.87 -12.37
N PHE A 233 -17.55 11.74 -11.40
CA PHE A 233 -17.32 13.14 -11.68
C PHE A 233 -15.91 13.34 -12.25
N PRO A 234 -15.80 14.12 -13.34
CA PRO A 234 -14.50 14.52 -13.87
C PRO A 234 -13.72 15.32 -12.83
N GLN A 235 -12.45 14.99 -12.67
CA GLN A 235 -11.57 15.77 -11.81
C GLN A 235 -11.23 17.11 -12.46
N SER A 236 -11.33 18.17 -11.67
CA SER A 236 -10.95 19.53 -12.10
C SER A 236 -10.12 20.20 -11.01
N ALA A 237 -9.15 21.00 -11.41
CA ALA A 237 -8.39 21.83 -10.48
C ALA A 237 -9.22 23.04 -10.00
N GLU A 238 -10.22 23.46 -10.77
CA GLU A 238 -11.07 24.61 -10.47
C GLU A 238 -12.54 24.22 -10.49
N TYR A 239 -13.28 24.66 -9.48
CA TYR A 239 -14.72 24.48 -9.37
C TYR A 239 -15.40 25.86 -9.26
N PRO A 240 -16.42 26.17 -10.08
CA PRO A 240 -17.17 27.42 -9.95
C PRO A 240 -17.92 27.48 -8.61
N ALA A 241 -18.06 28.65 -8.04
CA ALA A 241 -18.76 28.85 -6.75
C ALA A 241 -20.21 28.34 -6.73
N ASN A 242 -20.87 28.29 -7.90
CA ASN A 242 -22.21 27.76 -8.08
C ASN A 242 -22.23 26.32 -8.64
N TRP A 243 -21.18 25.55 -8.36
CA TRP A 243 -20.97 24.20 -8.93
C TRP A 243 -22.22 23.31 -8.72
N THR A 244 -22.74 23.24 -7.49
CA THR A 244 -23.92 22.43 -7.15
C THR A 244 -25.14 22.79 -8.02
N GLN A 245 -25.37 24.09 -8.26
CA GLN A 245 -26.47 24.54 -9.09
C GLN A 245 -26.29 24.16 -10.57
N VAL A 246 -25.06 24.28 -11.10
CA VAL A 246 -24.73 23.93 -12.50
C VAL A 246 -24.90 22.43 -12.74
N HIS A 247 -24.54 21.60 -11.76
CA HIS A 247 -24.57 20.13 -11.86
C HIS A 247 -25.82 19.48 -11.23
N MET A 248 -26.89 20.25 -11.02
CA MET A 248 -28.10 19.74 -10.35
C MET A 248 -28.71 18.54 -11.06
N ASN A 249 -28.67 18.47 -12.39
CA ASN A 249 -29.19 17.31 -13.14
C ASN A 249 -28.42 16.03 -12.84
N GLU A 250 -27.07 16.14 -12.74
CA GLU A 250 -26.21 14.99 -12.39
C GLU A 250 -26.40 14.56 -10.94
N LEU A 251 -26.55 15.54 -10.03
CA LEU A 251 -26.85 15.26 -8.62
C LEU A 251 -28.22 14.59 -8.44
N THR A 252 -29.24 15.03 -9.19
CA THR A 252 -30.56 14.36 -9.20
C THR A 252 -30.48 12.94 -9.78
N GLN A 253 -29.61 12.71 -10.77
CA GLN A 253 -29.36 11.35 -11.26
C GLN A 253 -28.73 10.49 -10.19
N LEU A 254 -27.71 10.99 -9.48
CA LEU A 254 -27.04 10.27 -8.39
C LEU A 254 -28.00 9.99 -7.22
N GLU A 255 -28.87 10.94 -6.88
CA GLU A 255 -29.94 10.72 -5.90
C GLU A 255 -30.81 9.53 -6.31
N ARG A 256 -31.30 9.51 -7.55
CA ARG A 256 -32.11 8.39 -8.07
C ARG A 256 -31.37 7.06 -7.97
N ILE A 257 -30.11 6.99 -8.41
CA ILE A 257 -29.27 5.79 -8.30
C ILE A 257 -29.12 5.38 -6.84
N SER A 258 -28.92 6.34 -5.91
CA SER A 258 -28.77 6.07 -4.49
C SER A 258 -30.02 5.48 -3.84
N VAL A 259 -31.19 5.86 -4.34
CA VAL A 259 -32.51 5.45 -3.78
C VAL A 259 -33.08 4.23 -4.50
N SER A 260 -32.83 4.07 -5.81
CA SER A 260 -33.42 3.00 -6.64
C SER A 260 -33.05 1.59 -6.16
N ALA A 261 -31.81 1.37 -5.72
CA ALA A 261 -31.37 0.08 -5.19
C ALA A 261 -32.21 -0.36 -3.98
N ALA A 262 -32.66 0.59 -3.15
CA ALA A 262 -33.55 0.32 -2.03
C ALA A 262 -34.96 -0.13 -2.50
N GLN A 263 -35.42 0.38 -3.64
CA GLN A 263 -36.75 0.11 -4.17
C GLN A 263 -36.82 -1.19 -4.98
N GLU A 264 -35.72 -1.54 -5.70
CA GLU A 264 -35.72 -2.71 -6.58
C GLU A 264 -35.49 -4.04 -5.85
N SER A 265 -34.69 -4.04 -4.77
CA SER A 265 -34.36 -5.26 -4.03
C SER A 265 -35.45 -5.71 -3.05
N GLY A 266 -36.45 -4.87 -2.74
CA GLY A 266 -37.46 -5.12 -1.67
C GLY A 266 -36.82 -5.18 -0.26
N GLU A 267 -35.52 -5.10 -0.16
CA GLU A 267 -34.74 -4.97 1.06
C GLU A 267 -34.05 -3.59 1.03
N HIS A 268 -34.40 -2.70 1.93
CA HIS A 268 -33.75 -1.41 2.05
C HIS A 268 -32.24 -1.65 2.35
N PRO A 269 -31.30 -1.09 1.57
CA PRO A 269 -29.90 -1.15 1.93
C PRO A 269 -29.71 -0.51 3.30
N SER A 270 -28.99 -1.17 4.18
CA SER A 270 -28.70 -0.63 5.51
C SER A 270 -27.73 0.58 5.46
N LEU A 271 -27.08 0.79 4.31
CA LEU A 271 -26.08 1.82 4.11
C LEU A 271 -25.98 2.21 2.63
N VAL A 272 -25.99 3.50 2.36
CA VAL A 272 -25.60 4.09 1.08
C VAL A 272 -24.25 4.77 1.27
N VAL A 273 -23.32 4.61 0.32
CA VAL A 273 -21.98 5.23 0.39
C VAL A 273 -21.73 6.03 -0.88
N TRP A 274 -21.24 7.24 -0.72
CA TRP A 274 -20.62 8.03 -1.77
C TRP A 274 -19.12 8.19 -1.51
N PRO A 275 -18.28 8.33 -2.56
CA PRO A 275 -16.84 8.32 -2.45
C PRO A 275 -16.24 9.57 -1.79
N GLU A 276 -14.92 9.61 -1.68
CA GLU A 276 -14.14 10.75 -1.20
C GLU A 276 -14.32 11.94 -2.13
N VAL A 277 -14.85 13.05 -1.61
CA VAL A 277 -14.88 14.38 -2.26
C VAL A 277 -14.84 14.32 -3.80
N PRO A 278 -15.82 13.70 -4.46
CA PRO A 278 -15.80 13.59 -5.92
C PRO A 278 -16.06 14.95 -6.60
N ALA A 279 -16.58 15.91 -5.83
CA ALA A 279 -16.91 17.27 -6.20
C ALA A 279 -16.83 18.16 -4.94
N PRO A 280 -16.93 19.49 -5.02
CA PRO A 280 -16.76 20.39 -3.87
C PRO A 280 -17.96 20.35 -2.89
N PHE A 281 -18.35 19.16 -2.47
CA PHE A 281 -19.44 18.93 -1.53
C PHE A 281 -19.11 19.50 -0.16
N SER A 282 -20.03 20.27 0.38
CA SER A 282 -19.89 20.87 1.70
C SER A 282 -21.25 21.08 2.34
N PHE A 283 -21.36 20.84 3.63
CA PHE A 283 -22.57 21.13 4.41
C PHE A 283 -22.79 22.64 4.66
N GLN A 284 -21.88 23.51 4.24
CA GLN A 284 -22.12 24.93 4.12
C GLN A 284 -22.96 25.30 2.87
N ASP A 285 -23.06 24.39 1.89
CA ASP A 285 -23.97 24.54 0.76
C ASP A 285 -25.38 23.99 1.13
N PRO A 286 -26.42 24.87 1.22
CA PRO A 286 -27.76 24.42 1.58
C PRO A 286 -28.37 23.42 0.59
N MET A 287 -28.04 23.57 -0.72
CA MET A 287 -28.58 22.68 -1.77
C MET A 287 -27.99 21.26 -1.60
N PHE A 288 -26.69 21.16 -1.39
CA PHE A 288 -26.05 19.87 -1.12
C PHE A 288 -26.57 19.25 0.19
N THR A 289 -26.70 20.06 1.24
CA THR A 289 -27.23 19.58 2.54
C THR A 289 -28.63 19.00 2.40
N GLN A 290 -29.52 19.69 1.67
CA GLN A 290 -30.86 19.20 1.42
C GLN A 290 -30.87 17.89 0.64
N LEU A 291 -30.06 17.81 -0.42
CA LEU A 291 -29.89 16.60 -1.22
C LEU A 291 -29.40 15.41 -0.37
N ALA A 292 -28.34 15.62 0.41
CA ALA A 292 -27.77 14.57 1.27
C ALA A 292 -28.79 14.05 2.31
N GLN A 293 -29.55 14.95 2.92
CA GLN A 293 -30.62 14.61 3.84
C GLN A 293 -31.79 13.88 3.16
N GLN A 294 -32.10 14.24 1.91
CA GLN A 294 -33.14 13.58 1.13
C GLN A 294 -32.72 12.16 0.77
N ILE A 295 -31.49 11.95 0.29
CA ILE A 295 -30.92 10.61 0.02
C ILE A 295 -31.03 9.73 1.28
N ALA A 296 -30.59 10.23 2.44
CA ALA A 296 -30.65 9.47 3.69
C ALA A 296 -32.09 9.04 4.05
N ARG A 297 -33.06 9.94 3.89
CA ARG A 297 -34.49 9.64 4.21
C ARG A 297 -35.13 8.70 3.19
N GLU A 298 -34.87 8.89 1.91
CA GLU A 298 -35.55 8.15 0.83
C GLU A 298 -34.95 6.78 0.60
N SER A 299 -33.65 6.59 0.84
CA SER A 299 -33.00 5.28 0.79
C SER A 299 -33.44 4.36 1.94
N GLY A 300 -33.94 4.92 3.05
CA GLY A 300 -34.30 4.18 4.24
C GLY A 300 -33.14 3.63 5.04
N GLY A 301 -31.89 3.87 4.59
CA GLY A 301 -30.63 3.48 5.24
C GLY A 301 -29.81 4.67 5.70
N ASP A 302 -28.69 4.40 6.38
CA ASP A 302 -27.73 5.45 6.72
C ASP A 302 -26.94 5.86 5.46
N PHE A 303 -26.54 7.14 5.36
CA PHE A 303 -25.82 7.68 4.22
C PHE A 303 -24.43 8.19 4.61
N LEU A 304 -23.38 7.55 4.10
CA LEU A 304 -21.97 7.95 4.28
C LEU A 304 -21.48 8.70 3.04
N VAL A 305 -20.94 9.89 3.22
CA VAL A 305 -20.43 10.71 2.11
C VAL A 305 -19.14 11.43 2.44
N GLY A 306 -18.23 11.53 1.46
CA GLY A 306 -17.01 12.33 1.54
C GLY A 306 -17.26 13.79 1.16
N ILE A 307 -16.82 14.72 2.00
CA ILE A 307 -16.99 16.17 1.84
C ILE A 307 -15.73 16.95 2.16
N VAL A 308 -15.67 18.21 1.74
CA VAL A 308 -14.77 19.20 2.32
C VAL A 308 -15.50 19.91 3.47
N ASP A 309 -15.07 19.63 4.69
CA ASP A 309 -15.69 20.26 5.87
C ASP A 309 -14.87 21.48 6.33
N TRP A 310 -15.53 22.63 6.31
CA TRP A 310 -14.93 23.91 6.69
C TRP A 310 -15.30 24.25 8.14
N ARG A 311 -14.30 24.45 8.98
CA ARG A 311 -14.48 24.80 10.40
C ARG A 311 -13.56 25.96 10.76
N LYS A 312 -14.00 26.77 11.74
CA LYS A 312 -13.11 27.77 12.34
C LYS A 312 -12.29 27.15 13.44
N ASP A 313 -10.98 27.39 13.42
CA ASP A 313 -10.10 27.04 14.53
C ASP A 313 -10.31 27.95 15.74
N ALA A 314 -9.57 27.70 16.83
CA ALA A 314 -9.64 28.49 18.06
C ALA A 314 -9.29 30.00 17.87
N THR A 315 -8.62 30.34 16.76
CA THR A 315 -8.25 31.71 16.40
C THR A 315 -9.30 32.40 15.51
N GLY A 316 -10.34 31.67 15.09
CA GLY A 316 -11.39 32.13 14.15
C GLY A 316 -11.02 32.00 12.68
N LYS A 317 -9.88 31.40 12.34
CA LYS A 317 -9.45 31.16 10.96
C LYS A 317 -10.15 29.93 10.40
N TRP A 318 -10.66 30.02 9.17
CA TRP A 318 -11.23 28.89 8.46
C TRP A 318 -10.17 27.86 8.09
N GLN A 319 -10.48 26.60 8.36
CA GLN A 319 -9.69 25.45 8.02
C GLN A 319 -10.56 24.43 7.28
N ALA A 320 -10.01 23.80 6.25
CA ALA A 320 -10.65 22.74 5.48
C ALA A 320 -10.12 21.38 5.95
N SER A 321 -11.00 20.40 6.07
CA SER A 321 -10.64 19.00 6.29
C SER A 321 -11.30 18.12 5.23
N ASN A 322 -10.59 17.08 4.79
CA ASN A 322 -11.16 16.01 3.99
C ASN A 322 -11.89 15.05 4.95
N THR A 323 -13.21 14.98 4.84
CA THR A 323 -14.05 14.45 5.91
C THR A 323 -15.07 13.45 5.38
N ALA A 324 -15.23 12.31 6.07
CA ALA A 324 -16.35 11.40 5.90
C ALA A 324 -17.43 11.70 6.93
N VAL A 325 -18.67 11.84 6.48
CA VAL A 325 -19.85 12.13 7.32
C VAL A 325 -20.90 11.06 7.14
N LEU A 326 -21.46 10.57 8.24
CA LEU A 326 -22.64 9.71 8.24
C LEU A 326 -23.87 10.51 8.64
N LEU A 327 -24.91 10.45 7.80
CA LEU A 327 -26.27 10.85 8.13
C LEU A 327 -27.09 9.57 8.43
N ASP A 328 -27.88 9.60 9.50
CA ASP A 328 -28.84 8.52 9.75
C ASP A 328 -30.05 8.62 8.81
N SER A 329 -30.92 7.62 8.82
CA SER A 329 -32.15 7.58 8.01
C SER A 329 -33.13 8.73 8.27
N SER A 330 -32.93 9.54 9.33
CA SER A 330 -33.66 10.78 9.55
C SER A 330 -33.02 11.99 8.89
N GLY A 331 -31.83 11.84 8.35
CA GLY A 331 -30.98 12.89 7.75
C GLY A 331 -30.19 13.69 8.78
N GLN A 332 -30.00 13.17 10.00
CA GLN A 332 -29.17 13.80 11.02
C GLN A 332 -27.73 13.31 10.94
N ARG A 333 -26.76 14.22 11.09
CA ARG A 333 -25.33 13.88 11.15
C ARG A 333 -25.01 13.18 12.47
N THR A 334 -24.67 11.90 12.41
CA THR A 334 -24.42 11.05 13.59
C THR A 334 -22.95 10.68 13.78
N PHE A 335 -22.12 10.82 12.72
CA PHE A 335 -20.70 10.48 12.77
C PHE A 335 -19.89 11.38 11.84
N THR A 336 -18.62 11.58 12.22
CA THR A 336 -17.63 12.34 11.45
C THR A 336 -16.26 11.73 11.64
N TYR A 337 -15.51 11.63 10.53
CA TYR A 337 -14.10 11.26 10.52
C TYR A 337 -13.33 12.19 9.59
N ASP A 338 -12.31 12.85 10.10
CA ASP A 338 -11.39 13.66 9.32
C ASP A 338 -10.17 12.83 8.95
N LYS A 339 -9.78 12.88 7.68
CA LYS A 339 -8.59 12.19 7.14
C LYS A 339 -7.36 12.54 7.98
N THR A 340 -6.70 11.53 8.53
CA THR A 340 -5.55 11.70 9.42
C THR A 340 -4.25 11.75 8.63
N HIS A 341 -4.12 10.95 7.56
CA HIS A 341 -2.93 10.90 6.73
C HIS A 341 -3.15 11.60 5.39
N LEU A 342 -2.69 12.83 5.31
CA LEU A 342 -2.81 13.66 4.11
C LEU A 342 -1.79 13.27 3.05
N VAL A 343 -2.17 13.43 1.78
CA VAL A 343 -1.29 13.18 0.62
C VAL A 343 -0.27 14.31 0.49
N PRO A 344 1.05 14.01 0.58
CA PRO A 344 2.08 15.00 0.36
C PRO A 344 1.97 15.61 -1.06
N PHE A 345 2.08 16.94 -1.15
CA PHE A 345 1.94 17.75 -2.37
C PHE A 345 0.55 17.73 -3.05
N GLY A 346 -0.38 16.89 -2.57
CA GLY A 346 -1.77 16.91 -3.03
C GLY A 346 -2.69 17.66 -2.05
N GLU A 347 -2.53 17.41 -0.75
CA GLU A 347 -3.39 17.94 0.30
C GLU A 347 -2.63 18.85 1.28
N PHE A 348 -1.31 18.78 1.30
CA PHE A 348 -0.43 19.69 2.06
C PHE A 348 0.97 19.75 1.43
N VAL A 349 1.72 20.82 1.71
CA VAL A 349 3.11 20.98 1.28
C VAL A 349 4.04 20.57 2.44
N PRO A 350 4.73 19.41 2.34
CA PRO A 350 5.71 19.04 3.33
C PRO A 350 6.89 20.01 3.30
N TYR A 351 7.47 20.31 4.48
CA TYR A 351 8.63 21.21 4.60
C TYR A 351 8.46 22.57 3.92
N ARG A 352 7.27 23.18 3.96
CA ARG A 352 6.90 24.44 3.30
C ARG A 352 7.94 25.55 3.46
N ARG A 353 8.65 25.60 4.61
CA ARG A 353 9.72 26.59 4.86
C ARG A 353 10.92 26.44 3.92
N TRP A 354 11.15 25.25 3.38
CA TRP A 354 12.27 24.90 2.51
C TRP A 354 11.86 24.81 1.03
N LEU A 355 10.61 24.48 0.77
CA LEU A 355 10.05 24.24 -0.56
C LEU A 355 9.09 25.35 -0.97
N THR A 356 9.53 26.61 -0.90
CA THR A 356 8.70 27.78 -1.22
C THR A 356 8.16 27.78 -2.66
N PHE A 357 8.85 27.11 -3.59
CA PHE A 357 8.40 26.94 -4.96
C PHE A 357 7.27 25.90 -5.11
N ALA A 358 7.16 24.95 -4.19
CA ALA A 358 6.13 23.90 -4.23
C ALA A 358 4.74 24.39 -3.77
N GLY A 359 4.66 25.58 -3.18
CA GLY A 359 3.38 26.22 -2.82
C GLY A 359 2.47 26.50 -4.01
N LYS A 360 3.02 26.53 -5.24
CA LYS A 360 2.24 26.62 -6.46
C LYS A 360 1.54 25.32 -6.87
N LEU A 361 2.02 24.17 -6.36
CA LEU A 361 1.45 22.86 -6.68
C LEU A 361 0.13 22.59 -5.92
N THR A 362 -0.10 23.31 -4.81
CA THR A 362 -1.31 23.17 -3.96
C THR A 362 -2.05 24.51 -3.81
N ALA A 363 -1.71 25.51 -4.62
CA ALA A 363 -2.17 26.90 -4.44
C ALA A 363 -3.70 27.05 -4.49
N ASP A 364 -4.38 26.17 -5.20
CA ASP A 364 -5.83 26.30 -5.46
C ASP A 364 -6.70 25.55 -4.44
N ILE A 365 -6.15 24.57 -3.71
CA ILE A 365 -6.89 23.76 -2.72
C ILE A 365 -6.65 24.23 -1.28
N GLY A 366 -5.52 24.91 -1.01
CA GLY A 366 -5.06 25.22 0.34
C GLY A 366 -4.51 23.98 1.07
N ASP A 367 -3.93 24.17 2.26
CA ASP A 367 -3.51 23.05 3.10
C ASP A 367 -4.74 22.51 3.87
N PHE A 368 -5.08 21.24 3.68
CA PHE A 368 -6.04 20.58 4.54
C PHE A 368 -5.49 20.43 5.97
N THR A 369 -6.40 20.43 6.93
CA THR A 369 -6.07 20.14 8.33
C THR A 369 -6.29 18.64 8.59
N PRO A 370 -5.27 17.90 9.05
CA PRO A 370 -5.42 16.48 9.33
C PRO A 370 -6.28 16.24 10.57
N GLY A 371 -7.01 15.13 10.57
CA GLY A 371 -7.66 14.57 11.75
C GLY A 371 -6.64 14.12 12.80
N SER A 372 -7.11 13.90 14.03
CA SER A 372 -6.26 13.51 15.16
C SER A 372 -6.64 12.17 15.80
N SER A 373 -7.68 11.49 15.30
CA SER A 373 -8.22 10.29 15.93
C SER A 373 -8.85 9.34 14.92
N PHE A 374 -8.76 8.04 15.23
CA PHE A 374 -9.37 6.96 14.46
C PHE A 374 -10.75 6.64 15.02
N ASN A 375 -11.72 7.49 14.72
CA ASN A 375 -13.10 7.38 15.21
C ASN A 375 -13.82 6.18 14.57
N VAL A 376 -14.69 5.54 15.37
CA VAL A 376 -15.52 4.41 14.95
C VAL A 376 -16.99 4.82 15.00
N GLY A 377 -17.67 4.72 13.87
CA GLY A 377 -19.10 5.01 13.75
C GLY A 377 -19.97 3.81 14.11
N LYS A 378 -21.28 4.04 14.19
CA LYS A 378 -22.30 3.01 14.44
C LYS A 378 -23.24 2.93 13.26
N LEU A 379 -23.61 1.72 12.86
CA LEU A 379 -24.65 1.39 11.91
C LEU A 379 -25.63 0.45 12.58
N PRO A 380 -26.85 0.30 12.07
CA PRO A 380 -27.74 -0.79 12.47
C PRO A 380 -27.02 -2.13 12.31
N GLY A 381 -26.83 -2.87 13.40
CA GLY A 381 -26.15 -4.18 13.39
C GLY A 381 -24.68 -4.16 13.83
N GLY A 382 -23.96 -3.02 13.81
CA GLY A 382 -22.55 -3.04 14.23
C GLY A 382 -21.83 -1.70 14.15
N LYS A 383 -20.50 -1.75 14.33
CA LYS A 383 -19.61 -0.60 14.27
C LYS A 383 -18.76 -0.64 13.01
N PHE A 384 -18.46 0.52 12.44
CA PHE A 384 -17.58 0.63 11.29
C PHE A 384 -16.44 1.61 11.53
N GLY A 385 -15.32 1.36 10.85
CA GLY A 385 -14.24 2.33 10.66
C GLY A 385 -14.21 2.79 9.21
N VAL A 386 -14.03 4.08 8.98
CA VAL A 386 -13.86 4.63 7.64
C VAL A 386 -12.46 5.21 7.52
N PHE A 387 -11.80 4.92 6.41
CA PHE A 387 -10.51 5.52 6.05
C PHE A 387 -10.57 6.05 4.62
N ILE A 388 -9.85 7.14 4.37
CA ILE A 388 -10.04 7.94 3.18
C ILE A 388 -8.83 7.79 2.26
N CYS A 389 -9.05 7.26 1.04
CA CYS A 389 -8.10 7.23 -0.08
C CYS A 389 -6.72 6.68 0.31
N TYR A 390 -5.70 7.54 0.30
CA TYR A 390 -4.30 7.24 0.57
C TYR A 390 -4.05 6.52 1.90
N GLU A 391 -4.91 6.68 2.90
CA GLU A 391 -4.82 5.96 4.17
C GLU A 391 -4.85 4.43 4.01
N ALA A 392 -5.46 3.93 2.92
CA ALA A 392 -5.51 2.50 2.61
C ALA A 392 -4.13 1.85 2.48
N ILE A 393 -3.10 2.60 2.13
CA ILE A 393 -1.76 2.05 1.95
C ILE A 393 -0.99 1.87 3.27
N PHE A 394 -1.48 2.47 4.39
CA PHE A 394 -0.83 2.42 5.71
C PHE A 394 -1.46 1.34 6.61
N PRO A 395 -0.83 0.17 6.74
CA PRO A 395 -1.39 -0.95 7.50
C PRO A 395 -1.70 -0.62 8.96
N ALA A 396 -0.78 0.11 9.62
CA ALA A 396 -0.90 0.44 11.04
C ALA A 396 -2.09 1.37 11.32
N GLU A 397 -2.41 2.30 10.41
CA GLU A 397 -3.51 3.24 10.58
C GLU A 397 -4.86 2.55 10.43
N VAL A 398 -5.04 1.75 9.37
CA VAL A 398 -6.29 0.99 9.17
C VAL A 398 -6.52 -0.01 10.33
N ARG A 399 -5.46 -0.54 10.91
CA ARG A 399 -5.53 -1.39 12.09
C ARG A 399 -6.15 -0.69 13.30
N GLU A 400 -5.89 0.60 13.50
CA GLU A 400 -6.42 1.37 14.63
C GLU A 400 -7.95 1.37 14.68
N PHE A 401 -8.66 1.44 13.55
CA PHE A 401 -10.11 1.33 13.53
C PHE A 401 -10.59 0.00 14.13
N THR A 402 -9.93 -1.10 13.79
CA THR A 402 -10.29 -2.42 14.34
C THR A 402 -9.96 -2.52 15.83
N LEU A 403 -8.89 -1.92 16.30
CA LEU A 403 -8.57 -1.83 17.74
C LEU A 403 -9.60 -1.02 18.52
N HIS A 404 -10.14 0.04 17.93
CA HIS A 404 -11.22 0.85 18.51
C HIS A 404 -12.61 0.20 18.37
N GLY A 405 -12.66 -1.02 17.81
CA GLY A 405 -13.86 -1.85 17.80
C GLY A 405 -14.65 -1.85 16.50
N ALA A 406 -14.08 -1.40 15.39
CA ALA A 406 -14.71 -1.53 14.08
C ALA A 406 -14.90 -3.01 13.70
N GLN A 407 -16.11 -3.33 13.24
CA GLN A 407 -16.56 -4.65 12.82
C GLN A 407 -16.69 -4.74 11.29
N LEU A 408 -16.75 -3.59 10.63
CA LEU A 408 -16.73 -3.36 9.19
C LEU A 408 -15.69 -2.28 8.89
N LEU A 409 -15.03 -2.37 7.76
CA LEU A 409 -14.15 -1.34 7.23
C LEU A 409 -14.77 -0.73 5.97
N ILE A 410 -14.72 0.58 5.84
CA ILE A 410 -15.18 1.31 4.67
C ILE A 410 -14.01 2.16 4.15
N ASN A 411 -13.72 2.06 2.87
CA ASN A 411 -12.73 2.91 2.20
C ASN A 411 -13.44 3.77 1.16
N ILE A 412 -13.52 5.05 1.38
CA ILE A 412 -13.95 6.00 0.37
C ILE A 412 -12.74 6.60 -0.32
N SER A 413 -12.75 6.69 -1.65
CA SER A 413 -11.59 7.13 -2.42
C SER A 413 -11.97 7.92 -3.66
N ASN A 414 -11.09 8.83 -4.06
CA ASN A 414 -11.21 9.50 -5.34
C ASN A 414 -10.01 9.15 -6.23
N ASP A 415 -10.10 7.98 -6.86
CA ASP A 415 -9.06 7.46 -7.74
C ASP A 415 -8.97 8.25 -9.06
N GLY A 416 -9.89 9.19 -9.32
CA GLY A 416 -9.87 10.07 -10.47
C GLY A 416 -8.61 10.92 -10.59
N TRP A 417 -8.00 11.24 -9.46
CA TRP A 417 -6.70 11.92 -9.42
C TRP A 417 -5.56 11.11 -10.05
N PHE A 418 -5.70 9.80 -10.15
CA PHE A 418 -4.70 8.93 -10.79
C PHE A 418 -4.87 8.82 -12.31
N GLY A 419 -5.99 9.32 -12.86
CA GLY A 419 -6.33 9.17 -14.27
C GLY A 419 -6.38 7.71 -14.71
N ARG A 420 -6.30 7.49 -16.01
CA ARG A 420 -6.23 6.14 -16.61
C ARG A 420 -4.83 5.54 -16.48
N SER A 421 -4.47 5.12 -15.29
CA SER A 421 -3.15 4.58 -14.95
C SER A 421 -3.23 3.26 -14.18
N ALA A 422 -2.08 2.72 -13.79
CA ALA A 422 -2.00 1.55 -12.93
C ALA A 422 -2.39 1.81 -11.46
N ALA A 423 -2.41 3.07 -11.03
CA ALA A 423 -2.58 3.41 -9.63
C ALA A 423 -3.89 2.93 -9.01
N PRO A 424 -5.08 3.04 -9.65
CA PRO A 424 -6.32 2.52 -9.08
C PRO A 424 -6.26 1.02 -8.77
N ALA A 425 -5.69 0.20 -9.69
CA ALA A 425 -5.54 -1.24 -9.49
C ALA A 425 -4.50 -1.57 -8.38
N GLN A 426 -3.40 -0.83 -8.32
CA GLN A 426 -2.41 -0.94 -7.23
C GLN A 426 -3.05 -0.55 -5.90
N HIS A 427 -3.87 0.48 -5.87
CA HIS A 427 -4.55 0.97 -4.68
C HIS A 427 -5.59 -0.04 -4.15
N LEU A 428 -6.43 -0.62 -5.04
CA LEU A 428 -7.34 -1.72 -4.67
C LEU A 428 -6.57 -2.92 -4.11
N MET A 429 -5.46 -3.31 -4.76
CA MET A 429 -4.61 -4.42 -4.28
C MET A 429 -4.14 -4.18 -2.84
N MET A 430 -3.73 -2.95 -2.50
CA MET A 430 -3.29 -2.61 -1.15
C MET A 430 -4.46 -2.56 -0.16
N ALA A 431 -5.58 -1.93 -0.53
CA ALA A 431 -6.79 -1.88 0.30
C ALA A 431 -7.35 -3.28 0.60
N ARG A 432 -7.31 -4.20 -0.37
CA ARG A 432 -7.72 -5.60 -0.21
C ARG A 432 -6.97 -6.32 0.91
N VAL A 433 -5.68 -6.03 1.09
CA VAL A 433 -4.88 -6.63 2.17
C VAL A 433 -5.36 -6.16 3.54
N ARG A 434 -5.86 -4.93 3.66
CA ARG A 434 -6.45 -4.40 4.91
C ARG A 434 -7.60 -5.25 5.41
N ALA A 435 -8.46 -5.75 4.50
CA ALA A 435 -9.54 -6.67 4.88
C ALA A 435 -8.99 -7.94 5.56
N VAL A 436 -7.92 -8.52 5.03
CA VAL A 436 -7.32 -9.76 5.55
C VAL A 436 -6.56 -9.55 6.85
N GLU A 437 -5.77 -8.49 6.94
CA GLU A 437 -5.04 -8.11 8.16
C GLU A 437 -5.97 -7.93 9.34
N ASN A 438 -7.14 -7.34 9.10
CA ASN A 438 -8.14 -7.02 10.12
C ASN A 438 -9.22 -8.10 10.29
N ARG A 439 -9.34 -9.06 9.36
CA ARG A 439 -10.47 -10.01 9.29
C ARG A 439 -11.81 -9.31 9.31
N ARG A 440 -11.93 -8.23 8.50
CA ARG A 440 -13.15 -7.44 8.32
C ARG A 440 -13.57 -7.46 6.85
N TRP A 441 -14.87 -7.36 6.62
CA TRP A 441 -15.36 -6.95 5.32
C TRP A 441 -14.84 -5.55 5.02
N LEU A 442 -14.53 -5.29 3.76
CA LEU A 442 -14.15 -3.98 3.27
C LEU A 442 -15.11 -3.59 2.16
N LEU A 443 -15.86 -2.52 2.39
CA LEU A 443 -16.61 -1.81 1.36
C LEU A 443 -15.69 -0.69 0.83
N ARG A 444 -15.36 -0.76 -0.44
CA ARG A 444 -14.56 0.28 -1.10
C ARG A 444 -15.43 0.97 -2.14
N ASP A 445 -15.65 2.26 -1.93
CA ASP A 445 -16.37 3.11 -2.87
C ASP A 445 -15.44 4.18 -3.45
N THR A 446 -15.46 4.34 -4.77
CA THR A 446 -14.57 5.24 -5.47
C THR A 446 -15.34 6.14 -6.44
N ASN A 447 -14.82 7.35 -6.71
CA ASN A 447 -15.42 8.24 -7.69
C ASN A 447 -15.51 7.58 -9.08
N ASN A 448 -14.40 7.00 -9.55
CA ASN A 448 -14.32 6.39 -10.89
C ASN A 448 -13.26 5.27 -10.99
N GLY A 449 -12.68 4.86 -9.85
CA GLY A 449 -11.76 3.73 -9.76
C GLY A 449 -12.47 2.39 -9.60
N PHE A 450 -11.87 1.48 -8.82
CA PHE A 450 -12.47 0.18 -8.52
C PHE A 450 -13.35 0.25 -7.27
N THR A 451 -14.66 0.29 -7.47
CA THR A 451 -15.67 0.15 -6.41
C THR A 451 -15.97 -1.32 -6.21
N ALA A 452 -15.82 -1.83 -4.98
CA ALA A 452 -15.87 -3.26 -4.71
C ALA A 452 -16.26 -3.59 -3.26
N SER A 453 -16.82 -4.79 -3.06
CA SER A 453 -16.90 -5.47 -1.76
C SER A 453 -15.85 -6.56 -1.66
N VAL A 454 -15.10 -6.57 -0.56
CA VAL A 454 -14.04 -7.54 -0.28
C VAL A 454 -14.34 -8.28 1.00
N ASP A 455 -14.32 -9.63 0.94
CA ASP A 455 -14.54 -10.46 2.11
C ASP A 455 -13.37 -10.42 3.09
N PRO A 456 -13.54 -10.87 4.36
CA PRO A 456 -12.48 -10.86 5.38
C PRO A 456 -11.26 -11.73 5.05
N TYR A 457 -11.33 -12.49 3.98
CA TYR A 457 -10.25 -13.34 3.50
C TYR A 457 -9.60 -12.80 2.22
N GLY A 458 -10.08 -11.64 1.73
CA GLY A 458 -9.52 -10.94 0.60
C GLY A 458 -10.05 -11.39 -0.77
N ARG A 459 -11.21 -12.06 -0.84
CA ARG A 459 -11.91 -12.23 -2.12
C ARG A 459 -12.65 -10.96 -2.46
N ILE A 460 -12.53 -10.52 -3.68
CA ILE A 460 -13.43 -9.53 -4.26
C ILE A 460 -14.72 -10.27 -4.56
N VAL A 461 -15.79 -9.93 -3.84
CA VAL A 461 -17.10 -10.61 -3.92
C VAL A 461 -17.97 -9.97 -5.00
N SER A 462 -17.89 -8.66 -5.11
CA SER A 462 -18.54 -7.88 -6.15
C SER A 462 -17.71 -6.66 -6.49
N GLU A 463 -17.71 -6.24 -7.75
CA GLU A 463 -17.06 -5.03 -8.24
C GLU A 463 -17.77 -4.50 -9.47
N ILE A 464 -17.60 -3.21 -9.76
CA ILE A 464 -18.08 -2.57 -10.99
C ILE A 464 -16.91 -2.01 -11.80
N PRO A 465 -17.09 -1.83 -13.10
CA PRO A 465 -16.05 -1.26 -13.97
C PRO A 465 -15.67 0.16 -13.55
N THR A 466 -14.44 0.56 -13.88
CA THR A 466 -13.97 1.94 -13.74
C THR A 466 -14.62 2.87 -14.76
N ASP A 467 -14.61 4.19 -14.48
CA ASP A 467 -15.08 5.25 -15.37
C ASP A 467 -16.55 5.08 -15.83
N VAL A 468 -17.43 4.65 -14.90
CA VAL A 468 -18.87 4.55 -15.15
C VAL A 468 -19.66 5.10 -13.96
N ARG A 469 -20.72 5.86 -14.21
CA ARG A 469 -21.64 6.32 -13.17
C ARG A 469 -22.70 5.25 -12.94
N THR A 470 -22.59 4.54 -11.83
CA THR A 470 -23.50 3.44 -11.49
C THR A 470 -23.41 3.12 -10.00
N GLU A 471 -24.17 2.15 -9.57
CA GLU A 471 -24.18 1.61 -8.22
C GLU A 471 -23.70 0.17 -8.16
N LEU A 472 -23.27 -0.25 -6.99
CA LEU A 472 -22.94 -1.62 -6.65
C LEU A 472 -23.73 -2.05 -5.43
N SER A 473 -24.63 -3.03 -5.58
CA SER A 473 -25.17 -3.78 -4.45
C SER A 473 -24.06 -4.62 -3.83
N ALA A 474 -23.46 -4.13 -2.76
CA ALA A 474 -22.26 -4.65 -2.13
C ALA A 474 -22.60 -5.49 -0.90
N PRO A 475 -22.43 -6.83 -0.95
CA PRO A 475 -22.67 -7.69 0.20
C PRO A 475 -21.60 -7.49 1.27
N TYR A 476 -22.00 -7.50 2.56
CA TYR A 476 -21.08 -7.41 3.68
C TYR A 476 -21.65 -8.03 4.97
N ASP A 477 -20.84 -8.06 6.02
CA ASP A 477 -21.24 -8.44 7.37
C ASP A 477 -20.32 -7.81 8.42
N PHE A 478 -20.80 -7.74 9.66
CA PHE A 478 -20.03 -7.30 10.81
C PHE A 478 -19.30 -8.47 11.44
N ARG A 479 -18.00 -8.31 11.67
CA ARG A 479 -17.17 -9.35 12.30
C ARG A 479 -16.48 -8.85 13.55
N GLN A 480 -16.39 -9.73 14.54
CA GLN A 480 -15.70 -9.50 15.80
C GLN A 480 -14.38 -10.30 15.86
N GLY A 481 -13.65 -10.10 16.93
CA GLY A 481 -12.36 -10.74 17.17
C GLY A 481 -11.20 -9.95 16.59
N LEU A 482 -10.00 -10.24 17.07
CA LEU A 482 -8.77 -9.55 16.66
C LEU A 482 -7.79 -10.57 16.11
N THR A 483 -7.23 -10.30 14.95
CA THR A 483 -6.14 -11.10 14.39
C THR A 483 -4.85 -10.92 15.21
N PRO A 484 -3.86 -11.81 15.10
CA PRO A 484 -2.53 -11.57 15.67
C PRO A 484 -1.92 -10.26 15.17
N TYR A 485 -2.09 -9.93 13.88
CA TYR A 485 -1.62 -8.65 13.35
C TYR A 485 -2.31 -7.45 14.05
N VAL A 486 -3.64 -7.48 14.20
CA VAL A 486 -4.35 -6.40 14.90
C VAL A 486 -3.91 -6.27 16.36
N ARG A 487 -3.67 -7.37 17.06
CA ARG A 487 -3.22 -7.34 18.47
C ARG A 487 -1.83 -6.77 18.65
N PHE A 488 -0.89 -7.18 17.80
CA PHE A 488 0.54 -6.90 18.00
C PHE A 488 1.12 -5.88 17.00
N GLY A 489 0.33 -5.46 15.99
CA GLY A 489 0.75 -4.51 14.97
C GLY A 489 1.90 -5.06 14.12
N ASP A 490 2.83 -4.19 13.78
CA ASP A 490 4.00 -4.50 12.93
C ASP A 490 5.11 -5.27 13.68
N TRP A 491 4.71 -6.17 14.60
CA TRP A 491 5.64 -6.95 15.42
C TRP A 491 6.66 -7.72 14.58
N PHE A 492 6.22 -8.26 13.43
CA PHE A 492 7.08 -9.05 12.56
C PHE A 492 8.14 -8.19 11.87
N ALA A 493 7.78 -7.01 11.39
CA ALA A 493 8.74 -6.07 10.81
C ALA A 493 9.76 -5.60 11.85
N ARG A 494 9.33 -5.34 13.09
CA ARG A 494 10.23 -4.99 14.20
C ARG A 494 11.17 -6.15 14.54
N LEU A 495 10.68 -7.39 14.52
CA LEU A 495 11.53 -8.58 14.66
C LEU A 495 12.58 -8.65 13.53
N CYS A 496 12.19 -8.35 12.30
CA CYS A 496 13.12 -8.32 11.16
C CYS A 496 14.23 -7.27 11.33
N ILE A 497 13.92 -6.10 11.89
CA ILE A 497 14.93 -5.09 12.24
C ILE A 497 15.92 -5.65 13.27
N LEU A 498 15.42 -6.19 14.37
CA LEU A 498 16.27 -6.76 15.44
C LEU A 498 17.16 -7.90 14.91
N ALA A 499 16.57 -8.80 14.13
CA ALA A 499 17.30 -9.91 13.50
C ALA A 499 18.39 -9.39 12.53
N SER A 500 18.09 -8.37 11.74
CA SER A 500 19.07 -7.76 10.83
C SER A 500 20.28 -7.21 11.58
N PHE A 501 20.05 -6.46 12.64
CA PHE A 501 21.15 -5.96 13.50
C PHE A 501 21.95 -7.12 14.13
N ALA A 502 21.26 -8.14 14.67
CA ALA A 502 21.91 -9.30 15.28
C ALA A 502 22.81 -10.03 14.26
N PHE A 503 22.31 -10.31 13.05
CA PHE A 503 23.10 -10.95 11.99
C PHE A 503 24.31 -10.11 11.55
N ILE A 504 24.16 -8.81 11.43
CA ILE A 504 25.26 -7.90 11.09
C ILE A 504 26.31 -7.92 12.20
N ILE A 505 25.91 -7.78 13.45
CA ILE A 505 26.82 -7.83 14.61
C ILE A 505 27.57 -9.16 14.65
N LEU A 506 26.85 -10.28 14.51
CA LEU A 506 27.45 -11.62 14.48
C LEU A 506 28.45 -11.78 13.34
N ALA A 507 28.18 -11.25 12.16
CA ALA A 507 29.10 -11.26 11.04
C ALA A 507 30.39 -10.50 11.35
N PHE A 508 30.31 -9.37 12.06
CA PHE A 508 31.47 -8.57 12.47
C PHE A 508 32.23 -9.15 13.66
N ALA A 509 31.55 -9.86 14.56
CA ALA A 509 32.17 -10.54 15.70
C ALA A 509 32.98 -11.79 15.32
N GLN A 510 32.71 -12.39 14.16
CA GLN A 510 33.50 -13.52 13.68
C GLN A 510 34.90 -13.05 13.27
N ARG A 511 35.92 -13.45 14.07
CA ARG A 511 37.33 -13.19 13.75
C ARG A 511 37.69 -13.92 12.46
N GLN A 512 38.30 -13.23 11.49
CA GLN A 512 38.96 -13.91 10.39
C GLN A 512 40.06 -14.79 10.99
N PRO A 513 40.23 -16.04 10.54
CA PRO A 513 41.41 -16.84 10.90
C PRO A 513 42.63 -16.00 10.52
N GLN A 514 43.48 -15.68 11.48
CA GLN A 514 44.79 -15.09 11.19
C GLN A 514 45.46 -16.02 10.17
N ALA A 515 45.80 -15.51 8.99
CA ALA A 515 46.66 -16.24 8.04
C ALA A 515 47.92 -16.65 8.79
N ALA A 516 48.09 -17.96 8.98
CA ALA A 516 49.24 -18.52 9.65
C ALA A 516 50.49 -17.94 8.94
N GLY A 517 51.19 -17.07 9.67
CA GLY A 517 52.38 -16.40 9.14
C GLY A 517 53.36 -17.45 8.65
N LYS A 518 53.72 -17.40 7.37
CA LYS A 518 54.86 -18.14 6.83
C LYS A 518 56.09 -17.72 7.65
N ARG A 519 56.45 -18.50 8.67
CA ARG A 519 57.78 -18.45 9.28
C ARG A 519 58.78 -18.72 8.17
N LYS A 520 59.43 -17.66 7.68
CA LYS A 520 60.63 -17.79 6.91
C LYS A 520 61.64 -18.48 7.82
N GLY A 521 61.92 -19.76 7.57
CA GLY A 521 63.02 -20.46 8.17
C GLY A 521 64.33 -19.79 7.75
N SER A 522 64.99 -19.12 8.70
CA SER A 522 66.37 -18.69 8.60
C SER A 522 67.23 -19.96 8.54
N LYS A 523 67.74 -20.29 7.36
CA LYS A 523 68.91 -21.19 7.25
C LYS A 523 70.14 -20.39 7.65
N SER A 524 70.60 -20.62 8.87
CA SER A 524 71.97 -20.27 9.25
C SER A 524 72.91 -21.26 8.54
N ASN A 525 73.71 -20.80 7.60
CA ASN A 525 74.91 -21.50 7.16
C ASN A 525 76.02 -21.14 8.14
N GLY A 526 76.57 -22.13 8.86
CA GLY A 526 77.86 -22.13 9.44
C GLY A 526 78.81 -22.85 8.49
#